data_495a72f4319d5f0931cff555cdaac177
#
_entry.id   495a72f4319d5f0931cff555cdaac177
#
_cell.length_a   1.000
_cell.length_b   1.000
_cell.length_c   1.000
_cell.angle_alpha   90.00
_cell.angle_beta   90.00
_cell.angle_gamma   90.00
#
_symmetry.space_group_name_H-M   'P 1'
#
loop_
_entity.id
_entity.type
_entity.pdbx_description
1 polymer ?
#
loop_
_entity_poly.entity_id
_entity_poly.type
_entity_poly.pdbx_seq_one_letter_code
_entity_poly.pdbx_strand_id
1 'polypeptide(L)'
;AVSLLALSAGLLSNQAQAARIDNPVAVFSGLDKITGRITTFDVYVNETVQFGALQVTPKACYSRDQSEAQKIDGFVEVDEITLDRRIFTGWMFADSPGLNAVEHPIYDVWLKDCKQNSDVPPPDSAGAK
;
A
#
# COMPACT_ATOMS: atom_id res chain seq x y z
N ALA A 1 -52.65 -26.30 2.59
CA ALA A 1 -51.94 -26.28 2.48
C ALA A 1 -50.78 -25.52 2.28
N VAL A 2 -50.17 -25.20 2.29
CA VAL A 2 -49.23 -24.61 2.11
C VAL A 2 -48.15 -24.09 2.44
N SER A 3 -47.55 -23.97 2.51
CA SER A 3 -46.58 -23.51 2.67
C SER A 3 -45.67 -22.74 2.53
N LEU A 4 -45.20 -22.53 2.37
CA LEU A 4 -44.33 -21.80 2.16
C LEU A 4 -43.34 -21.24 2.56
N LEU A 5 -42.88 -21.10 2.71
CA LEU A 5 -42.07 -20.39 2.94
C LEU A 5 -40.90 -20.09 2.92
N ALA A 6 -40.32 -20.11 2.96
CA ALA A 6 -39.27 -19.86 2.83
C ALA A 6 -38.47 -19.02 2.50
N LEU A 7 -38.07 -18.84 2.32
CA LEU A 7 -37.35 -18.07 1.90
C LEU A 7 -36.57 -17.18 2.34
N SER A 8 -36.18 -16.73 2.33
CA SER A 8 -35.63 -15.71 2.72
C SER A 8 -34.34 -15.74 3.14
N ALA A 9 -33.71 -16.20 3.17
CA ALA A 9 -32.51 -16.24 3.57
C ALA A 9 -31.58 -15.63 2.77
N GLY A 10 -30.68 -15.69 2.63
CA GLY A 10 -29.78 -15.30 1.78
C GLY A 10 -29.47 -14.02 1.67
N LEU A 11 -29.74 -13.24 2.33
CA LEU A 11 -29.43 -12.03 1.98
C LEU A 11 -28.53 -11.49 2.86
N LEU A 12 -27.83 -11.86 3.47
CA LEU A 12 -27.02 -11.25 4.20
C LEU A 12 -25.70 -11.30 3.97
N SER A 13 -25.19 -11.62 3.13
CA SER A 13 -23.89 -11.80 3.04
C SER A 13 -23.04 -10.73 2.76
N ASN A 14 -23.43 -9.68 2.33
CA ASN A 14 -22.51 -8.79 1.87
C ASN A 14 -21.92 -7.93 2.87
N GLN A 15 -22.28 -7.84 4.00
CA GLN A 15 -21.72 -6.91 4.81
C GLN A 15 -20.29 -7.04 5.06
N ALA A 16 -19.75 -8.12 4.95
CA ALA A 16 -18.40 -8.29 5.31
C ALA A 16 -17.44 -7.61 4.47
N GLN A 17 -17.82 -7.30 3.28
CA GLN A 17 -16.85 -6.77 2.41
C GLN A 17 -16.68 -5.35 2.52
N ALA A 18 -17.40 -4.67 3.21
CA ALA A 18 -17.35 -3.27 3.14
C ALA A 18 -16.21 -2.67 3.84
N ALA A 19 -15.40 -3.41 4.49
CA ALA A 19 -14.40 -2.81 5.31
C ALA A 19 -13.21 -2.27 4.56
N ARG A 20 -12.98 -2.72 3.38
CA ARG A 20 -11.74 -2.33 2.69
C ARG A 20 -11.90 -1.02 1.95
N ILE A 21 -10.96 -0.13 2.15
CA ILE A 21 -10.98 1.17 1.50
C ILE A 21 -9.79 1.26 0.58
N ASP A 22 -10.05 1.62 -0.66
CA ASP A 22 -9.03 1.74 -1.68
C ASP A 22 -8.49 3.16 -1.64
N ASN A 23 -7.20 3.31 -1.46
CA ASN A 23 -6.59 4.63 -1.33
C ASN A 23 -5.67 4.94 -2.50
N PRO A 24 -5.64 6.18 -2.95
CA PRO A 24 -4.77 6.55 -4.06
C PRO A 24 -3.33 6.81 -3.68
N VAL A 25 -3.02 6.90 -2.39
CA VAL A 25 -1.68 7.27 -1.97
C VAL A 25 -1.18 6.28 -0.94
N ALA A 26 0.03 5.78 -1.14
CA ALA A 26 0.72 4.93 -0.19
C ALA A 26 1.81 5.74 0.48
N VAL A 27 2.00 5.56 1.78
CA VAL A 27 3.03 6.25 2.53
C VAL A 27 4.07 5.23 2.94
N PHE A 28 5.31 5.50 2.61
CA PHE A 28 6.41 4.59 2.91
C PHE A 28 7.41 5.25 3.85
N SER A 29 8.14 4.43 4.58
CA SER A 29 9.31 4.85 5.29
C SER A 29 10.50 4.14 4.66
N GLY A 30 11.57 4.88 4.47
CA GLY A 30 12.81 4.33 3.94
C GLY A 30 13.93 4.64 4.89
N LEU A 31 14.79 3.64 5.13
CA LEU A 31 15.94 3.78 6.01
C LEU A 31 17.21 3.65 5.18
N ASP A 32 18.09 4.64 5.31
CA ASP A 32 19.42 4.56 4.76
C ASP A 32 20.30 4.01 5.89
N LYS A 33 20.79 2.80 5.73
CA LYS A 33 21.51 2.13 6.79
C LYS A 33 22.92 2.69 7.01
N ILE A 34 23.43 3.42 6.06
CA ILE A 34 24.73 4.01 6.21
C ILE A 34 24.66 5.23 7.11
N THR A 35 23.69 6.08 6.90
CA THR A 35 23.57 7.31 7.68
C THR A 35 22.62 7.16 8.85
N GLY A 36 21.79 6.12 8.88
CA GLY A 36 20.79 5.96 9.91
C GLY A 36 19.57 6.85 9.71
N ARG A 37 19.45 7.50 8.57
CA ARG A 37 18.36 8.46 8.36
C ARG A 37 17.13 7.75 7.87
N ILE A 38 15.98 8.09 8.45
CA ILE A 38 14.69 7.58 8.02
C ILE A 38 13.93 8.72 7.34
N THR A 39 13.39 8.44 6.17
CA THR A 39 12.62 9.40 5.40
C THR A 39 11.24 8.83 5.15
N THR A 40 10.22 9.65 5.32
CA THR A 40 8.86 9.24 5.00
C THR A 40 8.46 9.92 3.70
N PHE A 41 7.86 9.17 2.78
CA PHE A 41 7.49 9.74 1.49
C PHE A 41 6.19 9.12 0.99
N ASP A 42 5.44 9.93 0.27
CA ASP A 42 4.17 9.53 -0.32
C ASP A 42 4.37 9.14 -1.77
N VAL A 43 3.67 8.09 -2.21
CA VAL A 43 3.70 7.68 -3.60
C VAL A 43 2.29 7.39 -4.04
N TYR A 44 1.87 7.98 -5.16
CA TYR A 44 0.56 7.66 -5.71
C TYR A 44 0.58 6.26 -6.30
N VAL A 45 -0.53 5.57 -6.17
CA VAL A 45 -0.65 4.21 -6.69
C VAL A 45 -0.36 4.22 -8.18
N ASN A 46 0.47 3.30 -8.61
CA ASN A 46 0.92 3.14 -10.00
C ASN A 46 1.95 4.18 -10.43
N GLU A 47 2.41 5.01 -9.52
CA GLU A 47 3.50 5.92 -9.81
C GLU A 47 4.76 5.41 -9.11
N THR A 48 5.91 5.86 -9.52
CA THR A 48 7.18 5.39 -9.00
C THR A 48 7.95 6.55 -8.40
N VAL A 49 8.52 6.32 -7.22
CA VAL A 49 9.37 7.31 -6.56
C VAL A 49 10.70 6.65 -6.27
N GLN A 50 11.77 7.41 -6.45
CA GLN A 50 13.10 6.89 -6.20
C GLN A 50 13.50 7.17 -4.75
N PHE A 51 14.00 6.15 -4.08
CA PHE A 51 14.55 6.30 -2.74
C PHE A 51 15.94 5.68 -2.80
N GLY A 52 16.99 6.51 -2.74
CA GLY A 52 18.35 6.02 -2.90
C GLY A 52 18.50 5.33 -4.25
N ALA A 53 18.95 4.12 -4.25
CA ALA A 53 19.11 3.34 -5.48
C ALA A 53 17.88 2.50 -5.78
N LEU A 54 16.77 2.72 -5.10
CA LEU A 54 15.56 1.92 -5.28
C LEU A 54 14.46 2.75 -5.92
N GLN A 55 13.62 2.09 -6.70
CA GLN A 55 12.43 2.69 -7.27
C GLN A 55 11.25 1.95 -6.69
N VAL A 56 10.35 2.66 -6.04
CA VAL A 56 9.24 2.09 -5.29
C VAL A 56 7.95 2.41 -6.02
N THR A 57 7.17 1.40 -6.35
CA THR A 57 5.92 1.55 -7.07
C THR A 57 4.81 0.81 -6.33
N PRO A 58 3.91 1.51 -5.66
CA PRO A 58 2.77 0.82 -5.06
C PRO A 58 1.72 0.55 -6.14
N LYS A 59 1.17 -0.65 -6.12
CA LYS A 59 0.13 -1.01 -7.07
C LYS A 59 -1.24 -0.96 -6.42
N ALA A 60 -1.31 -0.97 -5.12
CA ALA A 60 -2.55 -0.85 -4.39
C ALA A 60 -2.24 -0.47 -2.95
N CYS A 61 -3.14 0.23 -2.29
CA CYS A 61 -2.97 0.58 -0.89
C CYS A 61 -4.34 0.58 -0.23
N TYR A 62 -4.56 -0.33 0.70
CA TYR A 62 -5.87 -0.52 1.29
C TYR A 62 -5.83 -0.25 2.78
N SER A 63 -6.87 0.39 3.27
CA SER A 63 -7.06 0.55 4.71
C SER A 63 -8.43 -0.02 5.07
N ARG A 64 -8.79 0.05 6.33
CA ARG A 64 -10.06 -0.48 6.79
C ARG A 64 -10.86 0.63 7.45
N ASP A 65 -12.17 0.36 7.52
CA ASP A 65 -13.08 1.23 8.18
C ASP A 65 -12.65 1.41 9.62
N GLN A 66 -12.94 2.55 10.19
CA GLN A 66 -12.53 2.81 11.55
C GLN A 66 -13.20 1.93 12.54
N SER A 67 -14.29 1.30 12.20
CA SER A 67 -14.96 0.40 13.11
C SER A 67 -14.18 -0.89 13.32
N GLU A 68 -13.09 -1.10 12.60
CA GLU A 68 -12.32 -2.30 12.73
C GLU A 68 -10.91 -1.95 13.12
N ALA A 69 -10.15 -2.96 13.49
CA ALA A 69 -8.76 -2.74 13.78
C ALA A 69 -8.09 -2.16 12.56
N GLN A 70 -7.22 -1.21 12.78
CA GLN A 70 -6.53 -0.58 11.67
C GLN A 70 -5.64 -1.57 11.00
N LYS A 71 -5.90 -1.89 9.78
CA LYS A 71 -5.08 -2.78 9.00
C LYS A 71 -4.79 -2.12 7.68
N ILE A 72 -3.53 -1.88 7.45
CA ILE A 72 -3.09 -1.18 6.24
C ILE A 72 -2.22 -2.14 5.47
N ASP A 73 -2.56 -2.40 4.22
CA ASP A 73 -1.77 -3.28 3.39
C ASP A 73 -1.69 -2.72 1.98
N GLY A 74 -0.62 -3.02 1.31
CA GLY A 74 -0.42 -2.54 -0.05
C GLY A 74 0.40 -3.50 -0.86
N PHE A 75 0.13 -3.57 -2.15
CA PHE A 75 0.93 -4.39 -3.06
C PHE A 75 1.98 -3.48 -3.67
N VAL A 76 3.24 -3.86 -3.56
CA VAL A 76 4.35 -2.97 -3.88
C VAL A 76 5.37 -3.70 -4.73
N GLU A 77 5.93 -2.99 -5.68
CA GLU A 77 7.04 -3.48 -6.48
C GLU A 77 8.23 -2.57 -6.25
N VAL A 78 9.40 -3.13 -6.06
CA VAL A 78 10.61 -2.34 -5.85
C VAL A 78 11.71 -2.86 -6.77
N ASP A 79 12.29 -1.94 -7.53
CA ASP A 79 13.37 -2.26 -8.43
C ASP A 79 14.64 -1.59 -7.93
N GLU A 80 15.76 -2.24 -8.15
CA GLU A 80 17.05 -1.65 -7.83
C GLU A 80 17.64 -1.10 -9.10
N ILE A 81 18.00 0.18 -9.09
CA ILE A 81 18.38 0.87 -10.29
C ILE A 81 19.73 0.40 -10.80
N THR A 82 20.71 0.26 -9.91
CA THR A 82 22.04 -0.05 -10.38
C THR A 82 22.15 -1.43 -10.98
N LEU A 83 21.34 -2.38 -10.50
CA LEU A 83 21.36 -3.71 -11.06
C LEU A 83 20.25 -3.94 -12.07
N ASP A 84 19.38 -2.93 -12.20
CA ASP A 84 18.30 -2.98 -13.18
C ASP A 84 17.47 -4.23 -12.98
N ARG A 85 17.03 -4.49 -11.76
CA ARG A 85 16.23 -5.67 -11.53
C ARG A 85 15.27 -5.48 -10.39
N ARG A 86 14.20 -6.27 -10.41
CA ARG A 86 13.20 -6.22 -9.36
C ARG A 86 13.69 -7.00 -8.15
N ILE A 87 13.66 -6.37 -6.99
CA ILE A 87 14.11 -7.02 -5.78
C ILE A 87 12.98 -7.31 -4.83
N PHE A 88 11.78 -6.79 -5.08
CA PHE A 88 10.63 -7.08 -4.23
C PHE A 88 9.36 -6.93 -5.04
N THR A 89 8.44 -7.86 -4.86
CA THR A 89 7.10 -7.72 -5.36
C THR A 89 6.20 -8.49 -4.41
N GLY A 90 5.21 -7.85 -3.86
CA GLY A 90 4.30 -8.52 -2.93
C GLY A 90 3.58 -7.56 -2.04
N TRP A 91 2.89 -8.12 -1.06
CA TRP A 91 2.11 -7.35 -0.11
C TRP A 91 2.98 -6.94 1.07
N MET A 92 2.85 -5.68 1.45
CA MET A 92 3.45 -5.15 2.66
C MET A 92 2.34 -4.81 3.62
N PHE A 93 2.61 -4.93 4.92
CA PHE A 93 1.61 -4.72 5.95
C PHE A 93 2.13 -3.69 6.96
N ALA A 94 1.44 -2.56 7.06
CA ALA A 94 1.94 -1.48 7.90
C ALA A 94 1.91 -1.85 9.38
N ASP A 95 0.95 -2.67 9.79
CA ASP A 95 0.89 -3.06 11.20
C ASP A 95 1.87 -4.19 11.51
N SER A 96 2.51 -4.75 10.54
CA SER A 96 3.52 -5.81 10.77
C SER A 96 4.65 -5.63 9.76
N PRO A 97 5.38 -4.55 9.86
CA PRO A 97 6.34 -4.24 8.81
C PRO A 97 7.46 -5.27 8.69
N GLY A 98 7.71 -6.01 9.74
CA GLY A 98 8.76 -7.01 9.63
C GLY A 98 8.37 -8.23 8.84
N LEU A 99 7.09 -8.40 8.52
CA LEU A 99 6.69 -9.55 7.77
C LEU A 99 7.16 -9.49 6.35
N ASN A 100 6.91 -8.42 5.68
CA ASN A 100 7.28 -8.25 4.28
C ASN A 100 7.77 -6.84 4.09
N ALA A 101 9.06 -6.69 3.95
CA ALA A 101 9.62 -5.38 3.68
C ALA A 101 10.85 -5.59 2.83
N VAL A 102 11.28 -4.55 2.15
CA VAL A 102 12.46 -4.62 1.33
C VAL A 102 13.67 -4.61 2.24
N GLU A 103 14.55 -5.57 2.04
CA GLU A 103 15.82 -5.59 2.70
C GLU A 103 16.90 -5.55 1.67
N HIS A 104 17.69 -4.54 1.68
CA HIS A 104 18.78 -4.33 0.75
C HIS A 104 20.00 -4.07 1.63
N PRO A 105 21.20 -4.31 1.16
CA PRO A 105 22.38 -4.04 2.02
C PRO A 105 22.44 -2.62 2.54
N ILE A 106 21.91 -1.66 1.80
CA ILE A 106 22.00 -0.26 2.18
C ILE A 106 20.68 0.34 2.57
N TYR A 107 19.57 -0.16 2.03
CA TYR A 107 18.27 0.48 2.22
C TYR A 107 17.21 -0.49 2.71
N ASP A 108 16.36 -0.03 3.62
CA ASP A 108 15.13 -0.74 3.95
C ASP A 108 13.96 0.15 3.56
N VAL A 109 12.90 -0.44 3.07
CA VAL A 109 11.68 0.31 2.75
C VAL A 109 10.50 -0.51 3.24
N TRP A 110 9.57 0.14 3.90
CA TRP A 110 8.35 -0.54 4.35
C TRP A 110 7.16 0.40 4.24
N LEU A 111 5.97 -0.19 4.14
CA LEU A 111 4.73 0.56 4.07
C LEU A 111 4.36 1.06 5.44
N LYS A 112 3.98 2.31 5.53
CA LYS A 112 3.61 2.92 6.78
C LYS A 112 2.13 3.23 6.85
N ASP A 113 1.51 3.65 5.77
CA ASP A 113 0.12 4.10 5.81
C ASP A 113 -0.44 4.19 4.40
N CYS A 114 -1.73 4.37 4.30
CA CYS A 114 -2.42 4.74 3.07
C CYS A 114 -3.20 6.00 3.36
N LYS A 115 -3.39 6.83 2.36
CA LYS A 115 -4.22 8.00 2.58
C LYS A 115 -4.88 8.47 1.29
N GLN A 116 -5.86 9.32 1.46
CA GLN A 116 -6.68 9.78 0.34
C GLN A 116 -6.10 11.03 -0.32
N ASN A 117 -5.31 11.79 0.40
CA ASN A 117 -4.74 13.02 -0.10
C ASN A 117 -3.28 13.14 0.25
N SER A 118 -2.54 13.84 -0.54
CA SER A 118 -1.13 14.06 -0.29
C SER A 118 -0.76 15.48 -0.63
N ASP A 119 0.29 15.99 0.02
CA ASP A 119 0.83 17.30 -0.33
C ASP A 119 1.65 17.23 -1.60
N VAL A 120 1.99 16.05 -2.07
CA VAL A 120 2.74 15.89 -3.29
C VAL A 120 1.79 16.10 -4.45
N PRO A 121 2.17 16.84 -5.50
CA PRO A 121 1.27 17.04 -6.63
C PRO A 121 0.90 15.74 -7.29
N PRO A 122 -0.34 15.58 -7.72
CA PRO A 122 -0.77 14.35 -8.37
C PRO A 122 -0.06 14.16 -9.70
N PRO A 123 0.12 12.93 -10.10
CA PRO A 123 0.82 12.67 -11.36
C PRO A 123 0.12 13.26 -12.55
N ASP A 124 -1.19 13.33 -12.52
CA ASP A 124 -1.88 13.89 -13.65
C ASP A 124 -1.54 15.33 -13.85
N SER A 125 -1.33 16.06 -12.80
CA SER A 125 -0.96 17.42 -12.96
C SER A 125 0.33 17.52 -13.65
N ALA A 126 1.23 16.65 -13.33
CA ALA A 126 2.50 16.68 -13.99
C ALA A 126 2.36 16.25 -15.40
N GLY A 127 1.55 15.30 -15.67
CA GLY A 127 1.45 14.84 -17.02
C GLY A 127 0.62 15.71 -17.86
N ALA A 128 -0.12 16.56 -17.29
CA ALA A 128 -1.01 17.35 -18.08
C ALA A 128 -0.31 18.44 -18.79
N LYS A 129 0.91 18.65 -18.56
CA LYS A 129 1.55 19.68 -19.30
C LYS A 129 1.95 19.35 -20.49
#